data_68861d5a1f95c37961f377be8730185f
#
_entry.id   68861d5a1f95c37961f377be8730185f
#
_cell.length_a   1.000
_cell.length_b   1.000
_cell.length_c   1.000
_cell.angle_alpha   90.00
_cell.angle_beta   90.00
_cell.angle_gamma   90.00
#
_symmetry.space_group_name_H-M   'P 1'
#
loop_
_entity.id
_entity.type
_entity.pdbx_description
1 polymer ?
#
loop_
_entity_poly.entity_id
_entity_poly.type
_entity_poly.pdbx_seq_one_letter_code
_entity_poly.pdbx_strand_id
1 'polypeptide(L)'
;MQRSIIIGRPTITFDTIDSTNDYAISLVSNSNPNEGTVIWAQYQSKGRGQIGSNWSADPGVSLLMSVILKPRFLMAYQQFTLNILASLAVRSALASYDIDTHIKWPNDIYIDRKKICGILIQNVLQGKGIKNAILGIGLNVNQDHFDLPLPNPTSMRMVSGT
;
A
#
# COMPACT_ATOMS: atom_id res chain seq x y z
N MET A 1 23.93 -4.30 17.93
CA MET A 1 22.85 -3.32 18.16
C MET A 1 21.87 -3.40 16.99
N GLN A 2 20.66 -3.91 17.20
CA GLN A 2 19.64 -3.98 16.17
C GLN A 2 19.10 -2.55 15.96
N ARG A 3 19.32 -1.96 14.79
CA ARG A 3 18.74 -0.64 14.46
C ARG A 3 17.23 -0.79 14.31
N SER A 4 16.48 -0.06 15.12
CA SER A 4 15.04 0.03 14.94
C SER A 4 14.74 0.65 13.57
N ILE A 5 13.92 -0.03 12.78
CA ILE A 5 13.41 0.50 11.51
C ILE A 5 12.32 1.51 11.85
N ILE A 6 12.42 2.72 11.30
CA ILE A 6 11.39 3.75 11.43
C ILE A 6 10.75 3.92 10.07
N ILE A 7 9.51 3.47 9.93
CA ILE A 7 8.73 3.69 8.72
C ILE A 7 8.44 5.19 8.58
N GLY A 8 8.62 5.74 7.38
CA GLY A 8 8.41 7.16 7.09
C GLY A 8 9.66 8.04 7.29
N ARG A 9 10.85 7.43 7.46
CA ARG A 9 12.12 8.17 7.53
C ARG A 9 13.16 7.56 6.60
N PRO A 10 13.38 8.19 5.41
CA PRO A 10 12.73 9.41 4.86
C PRO A 10 11.34 9.17 4.26
N THR A 11 10.59 10.25 4.08
CA THR A 11 9.39 10.30 3.25
C THR A 11 9.66 11.20 2.04
N ILE A 12 9.30 10.70 0.85
CA ILE A 12 9.36 11.42 -0.42
C ILE A 12 7.92 11.68 -0.85
N THR A 13 7.58 12.95 -1.06
CA THR A 13 6.19 13.37 -1.33
C THR A 13 6.03 13.92 -2.73
N PHE A 14 4.86 13.66 -3.33
CA PHE A 14 4.48 14.17 -4.65
C PHE A 14 3.03 14.69 -4.62
N ASP A 15 2.80 15.81 -5.28
CA ASP A 15 1.43 16.25 -5.56
C ASP A 15 0.79 15.30 -6.61
N THR A 16 1.52 15.00 -7.68
CA THR A 16 1.10 14.08 -8.73
C THR A 16 2.25 13.19 -9.17
N ILE A 17 1.99 11.91 -9.35
CA ILE A 17 2.93 10.93 -9.90
C ILE A 17 2.16 9.87 -10.70
N ASP A 18 2.84 9.15 -11.60
CA ASP A 18 2.20 8.02 -12.29
C ASP A 18 1.81 6.90 -11.31
N SER A 19 2.78 6.41 -10.52
CA SER A 19 2.58 5.38 -9.51
C SER A 19 3.66 5.45 -8.43
N THR A 20 3.28 5.46 -7.16
CA THR A 20 4.23 5.40 -6.04
C THR A 20 5.02 4.10 -6.03
N ASN A 21 4.40 2.97 -6.44
CA ASN A 21 5.08 1.67 -6.56
C ASN A 21 6.14 1.68 -7.67
N ASP A 22 5.82 2.20 -8.85
CA ASP A 22 6.76 2.24 -9.97
C ASP A 22 7.94 3.15 -9.67
N TYR A 23 7.69 4.29 -9.00
CA TYR A 23 8.75 5.15 -8.50
C TYR A 23 9.65 4.42 -7.48
N ALA A 24 9.06 3.71 -6.51
CA ALA A 24 9.81 2.96 -5.52
C ALA A 24 10.67 1.86 -6.15
N ILE A 25 10.16 1.14 -7.17
CA ILE A 25 10.93 0.16 -7.95
C ILE A 25 12.10 0.82 -8.66
N SER A 26 11.87 1.95 -9.34
CA SER A 26 12.94 2.72 -9.98
C SER A 26 13.99 3.17 -8.97
N LEU A 27 13.56 3.65 -7.80
CA LEU A 27 14.46 4.11 -6.75
C LEU A 27 15.37 3.00 -6.23
N VAL A 28 14.83 1.78 -5.97
CA VAL A 28 15.64 0.65 -5.49
C VAL A 28 16.53 0.05 -6.58
N SER A 29 16.19 0.26 -7.86
CA SER A 29 16.99 -0.19 -9.01
C SER A 29 18.20 0.71 -9.25
N ASN A 30 18.04 2.02 -9.02
CA ASN A 30 19.06 3.03 -9.33
C ASN A 30 19.86 3.48 -8.09
N SER A 31 19.40 3.13 -6.90
CA SER A 31 20.04 3.55 -5.64
C SER A 31 19.83 2.49 -4.55
N ASN A 32 20.28 2.80 -3.34
CA ASN A 32 20.09 1.93 -2.17
C ASN A 32 19.35 2.71 -1.06
N PRO A 33 18.06 3.02 -1.23
CA PRO A 33 17.31 3.79 -0.24
C PRO A 33 17.27 3.09 1.12
N ASN A 34 17.06 3.86 2.18
CA ASN A 34 16.93 3.30 3.52
C ASN A 34 15.68 2.41 3.62
N GLU A 35 15.76 1.34 4.39
CA GLU A 35 14.58 0.59 4.79
C GLU A 35 13.62 1.48 5.57
N GLY A 36 12.32 1.37 5.30
CA GLY A 36 11.31 2.26 5.86
C GLY A 36 11.08 3.55 5.07
N THR A 37 11.81 3.78 3.96
CA THR A 37 11.52 4.90 3.05
C THR A 37 10.07 4.80 2.55
N VAL A 38 9.32 5.89 2.69
CA VAL A 38 7.95 6.02 2.20
C VAL A 38 7.92 6.95 0.99
N ILE A 39 7.24 6.53 -0.06
CA ILE A 39 6.82 7.36 -1.19
C ILE A 39 5.34 7.61 -1.03
N TRP A 40 4.93 8.86 -0.94
CA TRP A 40 3.54 9.27 -0.77
C TRP A 40 3.13 10.25 -1.86
N ALA A 41 1.92 10.14 -2.36
CA ALA A 41 1.38 11.03 -3.37
C ALA A 41 -0.05 11.48 -3.03
N GLN A 42 -0.38 12.71 -3.39
CA GLN A 42 -1.76 13.20 -3.33
C GLN A 42 -2.61 12.59 -4.46
N TYR A 43 -1.99 12.35 -5.63
CA TYR A 43 -2.67 11.78 -6.79
C TYR A 43 -1.75 10.86 -7.59
N GLN A 44 -2.32 9.77 -8.12
CA GLN A 44 -1.66 8.86 -9.06
C GLN A 44 -2.40 8.83 -10.40
N SER A 45 -1.73 9.24 -11.48
CA SER A 45 -2.32 9.22 -12.85
C SER A 45 -2.45 7.80 -13.42
N LYS A 46 -1.60 6.86 -12.96
CA LYS A 46 -1.57 5.46 -13.39
C LYS A 46 -1.41 4.53 -12.17
N GLY A 47 -2.27 4.74 -11.16
CA GLY A 47 -2.27 3.91 -9.96
C GLY A 47 -2.44 2.43 -10.30
N ARG A 48 -1.62 1.57 -9.68
CA ARG A 48 -1.58 0.12 -9.98
C ARG A 48 -2.29 -0.68 -8.91
N GLY A 49 -3.07 -1.66 -9.36
CA GLY A 49 -3.57 -2.77 -8.56
C GLY A 49 -2.84 -4.08 -8.89
N GLN A 50 -3.45 -5.21 -8.56
CA GLN A 50 -2.97 -6.51 -9.02
C GLN A 50 -3.08 -6.64 -10.54
N ILE A 51 -2.51 -7.74 -11.10
CA ILE A 51 -2.45 -7.98 -12.55
C ILE A 51 -3.82 -7.72 -13.20
N GLY A 52 -3.83 -6.77 -14.15
CA GLY A 52 -5.02 -6.41 -14.92
C GLY A 52 -5.96 -5.41 -14.24
N SER A 53 -5.60 -4.88 -13.06
CA SER A 53 -6.41 -3.87 -12.37
C SER A 53 -5.64 -2.59 -12.09
N ASN A 54 -6.34 -1.46 -12.08
CA ASN A 54 -5.82 -0.16 -11.70
C ASN A 54 -6.39 0.25 -10.33
N TRP A 55 -5.66 1.14 -9.64
CA TRP A 55 -6.15 1.85 -8.48
C TRP A 55 -6.44 3.29 -8.87
N SER A 56 -7.68 3.73 -8.65
CA SER A 56 -8.12 5.09 -8.93
C SER A 56 -8.59 5.77 -7.64
N ALA A 57 -8.24 7.03 -7.48
CA ALA A 57 -8.71 7.89 -6.40
C ALA A 57 -8.64 9.34 -6.86
N ASP A 58 -9.54 10.18 -6.36
CA ASP A 58 -9.48 11.61 -6.60
C ASP A 58 -8.28 12.24 -5.88
N PRO A 59 -7.76 13.38 -6.37
CA PRO A 59 -6.61 14.04 -5.74
C PRO A 59 -6.88 14.42 -4.28
N GLY A 60 -5.96 14.06 -3.38
CA GLY A 60 -5.95 14.50 -1.98
C GLY A 60 -6.96 13.84 -1.05
N VAL A 61 -7.78 12.87 -1.53
CA VAL A 61 -8.85 12.25 -0.71
C VAL A 61 -8.55 10.84 -0.24
N SER A 62 -7.43 10.27 -0.69
CA SER A 62 -7.03 8.89 -0.36
C SER A 62 -5.56 8.83 0.09
N LEU A 63 -5.22 7.86 0.90
CA LEU A 63 -3.83 7.57 1.23
C LEU A 63 -3.23 6.70 0.13
N LEU A 64 -2.32 7.27 -0.65
CA LEU A 64 -1.63 6.62 -1.75
C LEU A 64 -0.13 6.58 -1.43
N MET A 65 0.36 5.43 -0.97
CA MET A 65 1.76 5.33 -0.56
C MET A 65 2.40 4.00 -0.91
N SER A 66 3.72 4.01 -0.98
CA SER A 66 4.55 2.81 -1.09
C SER A 66 5.66 2.85 -0.05
N VAL A 67 5.86 1.74 0.66
CA VAL A 67 6.92 1.57 1.66
C VAL A 67 7.98 0.64 1.11
N ILE A 68 9.25 1.02 1.22
CA ILE A 68 10.39 0.16 0.86
C ILE A 68 10.84 -0.60 2.08
N LEU A 69 10.76 -1.94 2.01
CA LEU A 69 11.26 -2.86 3.03
C LEU A 69 12.44 -3.66 2.49
N LYS A 70 13.30 -4.15 3.38
CA LYS A 70 14.45 -5.01 3.05
C LYS A 70 14.40 -6.31 3.87
N PRO A 71 13.38 -7.17 3.65
CA PRO A 71 13.18 -8.39 4.44
C PRO A 71 14.16 -9.49 4.03
N ARG A 72 15.46 -9.27 4.20
CA ARG A 72 16.54 -10.17 3.75
C ARG A 72 16.52 -11.54 4.43
N PHE A 73 15.76 -11.68 5.52
CA PHE A 73 15.52 -12.94 6.21
C PHE A 73 14.46 -13.81 5.56
N LEU A 74 13.69 -13.26 4.59
CA LEU A 74 12.65 -14.01 3.87
C LEU A 74 13.20 -14.58 2.57
N MET A 75 12.89 -15.84 2.34
CA MET A 75 13.10 -16.48 1.04
C MET A 75 11.95 -16.12 0.07
N ALA A 76 12.20 -16.18 -1.24
CA ALA A 76 11.22 -15.84 -2.25
C ALA A 76 9.89 -16.60 -2.11
N TYR A 77 9.93 -17.88 -1.72
CA TYR A 77 8.71 -18.68 -1.49
C TYR A 77 7.90 -18.24 -0.26
N GLN A 78 8.49 -17.45 0.64
CA GLN A 78 7.83 -16.89 1.82
C GLN A 78 7.21 -15.51 1.57
N GLN A 79 7.25 -15.00 0.35
CA GLN A 79 6.80 -13.65 0.00
C GLN A 79 5.37 -13.33 0.46
N PHE A 80 4.50 -14.34 0.54
CA PHE A 80 3.12 -14.15 0.99
C PHE A 80 3.02 -13.67 2.45
N THR A 81 4.04 -13.92 3.28
CA THR A 81 4.12 -13.39 4.65
C THR A 81 4.01 -11.86 4.69
N LEU A 82 4.55 -11.17 3.67
CA LEU A 82 4.45 -9.72 3.57
C LEU A 82 3.01 -9.24 3.34
N ASN A 83 2.22 -9.99 2.57
CA ASN A 83 0.79 -9.68 2.39
C ASN A 83 0.03 -9.82 3.70
N ILE A 84 0.30 -10.88 4.47
CA ILE A 84 -0.31 -11.10 5.78
C ILE A 84 0.03 -9.93 6.72
N LEU A 85 1.32 -9.59 6.85
CA LEU A 85 1.78 -8.50 7.72
C LEU A 85 1.17 -7.15 7.34
N ALA A 86 1.17 -6.83 6.04
CA ALA A 86 0.62 -5.58 5.53
C ALA A 86 -0.89 -5.48 5.78
N SER A 87 -1.63 -6.54 5.51
CA SER A 87 -3.07 -6.59 5.72
C SER A 87 -3.45 -6.44 7.19
N LEU A 88 -2.72 -7.12 8.08
CA LEU A 88 -2.91 -6.99 9.52
C LEU A 88 -2.56 -5.59 10.03
N ALA A 89 -1.49 -4.97 9.51
CA ALA A 89 -1.10 -3.61 9.88
C ALA A 89 -2.16 -2.59 9.48
N VAL A 90 -2.68 -2.66 8.24
CA VAL A 90 -3.76 -1.78 7.77
C VAL A 90 -5.04 -1.99 8.58
N ARG A 91 -5.42 -3.25 8.82
CA ARG A 91 -6.57 -3.58 9.67
C ARG A 91 -6.43 -3.00 11.08
N SER A 92 -5.25 -3.16 11.69
CA SER A 92 -4.97 -2.60 13.03
C SER A 92 -5.05 -1.07 13.04
N ALA A 93 -4.53 -0.41 11.98
CA ALA A 93 -4.63 1.03 11.84
C ALA A 93 -6.09 1.50 11.74
N LEU A 94 -6.92 0.80 10.93
CA LEU A 94 -8.35 1.13 10.80
C LEU A 94 -9.13 0.88 12.09
N ALA A 95 -8.79 -0.15 12.85
CA ALA A 95 -9.38 -0.42 14.16
C ALA A 95 -9.10 0.70 15.18
N SER A 96 -7.99 1.44 15.06
CA SER A 96 -7.72 2.61 15.93
C SER A 96 -8.62 3.83 15.63
N TYR A 97 -9.40 3.77 14.55
CA TYR A 97 -10.45 4.72 14.19
C TYR A 97 -11.86 4.12 14.36
N ASP A 98 -11.99 3.07 15.17
CA ASP A 98 -13.26 2.36 15.42
C ASP A 98 -13.91 1.78 14.14
N ILE A 99 -13.09 1.50 13.12
CA ILE A 99 -13.55 0.89 11.87
C ILE A 99 -13.21 -0.59 11.87
N ASP A 100 -14.22 -1.45 12.05
CA ASP A 100 -14.05 -2.90 11.96
C ASP A 100 -13.96 -3.34 10.50
N THR A 101 -12.95 -4.14 10.20
CA THR A 101 -12.64 -4.59 8.84
C THR A 101 -12.27 -6.05 8.81
N HIS A 102 -12.42 -6.67 7.64
CA HIS A 102 -11.92 -8.01 7.39
C HIS A 102 -11.01 -8.06 6.17
N ILE A 103 -10.12 -9.06 6.15
CA ILE A 103 -9.18 -9.27 5.07
C ILE A 103 -9.84 -10.19 4.05
N LYS A 104 -10.03 -9.69 2.82
CA LYS A 104 -10.38 -10.52 1.67
C LYS A 104 -9.09 -10.95 0.98
N TRP A 105 -8.84 -12.26 1.07
CA TRP A 105 -7.66 -12.85 0.45
C TRP A 105 -7.54 -12.46 -1.04
N PRO A 106 -6.32 -12.16 -1.58
CA PRO A 106 -5.04 -12.26 -0.87
C PRO A 106 -4.55 -10.94 -0.21
N ASN A 107 -5.16 -9.78 -0.50
CA ASN A 107 -4.52 -8.49 -0.21
C ASN A 107 -5.48 -7.30 -0.13
N ASP A 108 -6.76 -7.54 -0.04
CA ASP A 108 -7.77 -6.48 0.03
C ASP A 108 -8.37 -6.37 1.44
N ILE A 109 -8.68 -5.15 1.86
CA ILE A 109 -9.38 -4.88 3.12
C ILE A 109 -10.79 -4.43 2.79
N TYR A 110 -11.74 -5.05 3.47
CA TYR A 110 -13.17 -4.85 3.26
C TYR A 110 -13.89 -4.49 4.55
N ILE A 111 -14.96 -3.70 4.39
CA ILE A 111 -16.02 -3.49 5.37
C ILE A 111 -17.27 -4.10 4.75
N ASP A 112 -17.86 -5.11 5.40
CA ASP A 112 -18.92 -5.93 4.82
C ASP A 112 -18.53 -6.44 3.42
N ARG A 113 -19.22 -5.99 2.39
CA ARG A 113 -18.96 -6.37 0.99
C ARG A 113 -18.29 -5.26 0.19
N LYS A 114 -17.77 -4.21 0.85
CA LYS A 114 -17.20 -3.02 0.21
C LYS A 114 -15.70 -2.93 0.46
N LYS A 115 -14.95 -2.68 -0.62
CA LYS A 115 -13.49 -2.55 -0.56
C LYS A 115 -13.10 -1.16 -0.07
N ILE A 116 -12.34 -1.08 1.02
CA ILE A 116 -11.80 0.17 1.56
C ILE A 116 -10.31 0.36 1.23
N CYS A 117 -9.55 -0.73 1.12
CA CYS A 117 -8.12 -0.66 0.85
C CYS A 117 -7.66 -1.79 -0.07
N GLY A 118 -6.71 -1.48 -0.94
CA GLY A 118 -5.96 -2.43 -1.75
C GLY A 118 -4.47 -2.39 -1.40
N ILE A 119 -3.83 -3.56 -1.36
CA ILE A 119 -2.41 -3.70 -1.07
C ILE A 119 -1.74 -4.37 -2.28
N LEU A 120 -0.67 -3.77 -2.79
CA LEU A 120 0.13 -4.31 -3.89
C LEU A 120 1.58 -4.47 -3.45
N ILE A 121 2.05 -5.72 -3.38
CA ILE A 121 3.45 -5.99 -3.03
C ILE A 121 4.22 -6.43 -4.26
N GLN A 122 5.35 -5.78 -4.51
CA GLN A 122 6.28 -6.12 -5.58
C GLN A 122 7.66 -6.37 -4.99
N ASN A 123 8.24 -7.53 -5.30
CA ASN A 123 9.50 -7.97 -4.72
C ASN A 123 10.63 -7.91 -5.73
N VAL A 124 11.78 -7.39 -5.30
CA VAL A 124 13.05 -7.49 -6.02
C VAL A 124 13.85 -8.62 -5.37
N LEU A 125 14.12 -9.67 -6.13
CA LEU A 125 14.81 -10.85 -5.63
C LEU A 125 16.33 -10.73 -5.83
N GLN A 126 17.09 -11.39 -4.94
CA GLN A 126 18.51 -11.61 -5.07
C GLN A 126 18.83 -13.05 -4.67
N GLY A 127 19.20 -13.87 -5.64
CA GLY A 127 19.31 -15.31 -5.43
C GLY A 127 17.96 -15.90 -4.99
N LYS A 128 17.95 -16.60 -3.87
CA LYS A 128 16.74 -17.23 -3.29
C LYS A 128 15.98 -16.32 -2.31
N GLY A 129 16.53 -15.12 -2.00
CA GLY A 129 15.98 -14.21 -1.00
C GLY A 129 15.30 -13.00 -1.59
N ILE A 130 14.58 -12.26 -0.75
CA ILE A 130 13.97 -10.97 -1.09
C ILE A 130 14.96 -9.86 -0.72
N LYS A 131 15.47 -9.14 -1.73
CA LYS A 131 16.37 -8.00 -1.53
C LYS A 131 15.61 -6.76 -1.07
N ASN A 132 14.56 -6.42 -1.79
CA ASN A 132 13.64 -5.33 -1.47
C ASN A 132 12.21 -5.80 -1.70
N ALA A 133 11.29 -5.29 -0.89
CA ALA A 133 9.86 -5.42 -1.09
C ALA A 133 9.25 -4.02 -1.12
N ILE A 134 8.50 -3.71 -2.14
CA ILE A 134 7.75 -2.47 -2.30
C ILE A 134 6.31 -2.77 -1.92
N LEU A 135 5.87 -2.19 -0.82
CA LEU A 135 4.55 -2.37 -0.25
C LEU A 135 3.68 -1.16 -0.60
N GLY A 136 2.90 -1.27 -1.67
CA GLY A 136 1.92 -0.25 -2.07
C GLY A 136 0.63 -0.40 -1.29
N ILE A 137 0.13 0.72 -0.77
CA ILE A 137 -1.13 0.82 -0.05
C ILE A 137 -1.97 1.93 -0.67
N GLY A 138 -3.16 1.57 -1.15
CA GLY A 138 -4.22 2.49 -1.52
C GLY A 138 -5.37 2.36 -0.53
N LEU A 139 -5.59 3.37 0.31
CA LEU A 139 -6.65 3.40 1.29
C LEU A 139 -7.60 4.57 0.98
N ASN A 140 -8.88 4.27 0.78
CA ASN A 140 -9.91 5.28 0.61
C ASN A 140 -10.23 5.92 1.96
N VAL A 141 -9.87 7.20 2.11
CA VAL A 141 -10.05 7.95 3.37
C VAL A 141 -11.27 8.85 3.26
N ASN A 142 -11.17 9.92 2.47
CA ASN A 142 -12.18 10.97 2.37
C ASN A 142 -12.98 10.93 1.06
N GLN A 143 -12.75 9.94 0.21
CA GLN A 143 -13.47 9.81 -1.05
C GLN A 143 -14.94 9.48 -0.77
N ASP A 144 -15.85 10.26 -1.30
CA ASP A 144 -17.30 10.11 -1.13
C ASP A 144 -18.01 9.72 -2.42
N HIS A 145 -17.28 9.73 -3.55
CA HIS A 145 -17.77 9.36 -4.86
C HIS A 145 -16.79 8.41 -5.56
N PHE A 146 -17.31 7.43 -6.27
CA PHE A 146 -16.49 6.47 -7.03
C PHE A 146 -17.07 6.29 -8.42
N ASP A 147 -16.26 6.46 -9.46
CA ASP A 147 -16.64 6.18 -10.83
C ASP A 147 -16.87 4.67 -11.03
N LEU A 148 -17.98 4.32 -11.68
CA LEU A 148 -18.28 2.94 -12.04
C LEU A 148 -17.46 2.53 -13.29
N PRO A 149 -17.06 1.23 -13.39
CA PRO A 149 -17.50 0.07 -12.62
C PRO A 149 -16.41 -0.43 -11.64
N LEU A 150 -16.34 0.09 -10.46
CA LEU A 150 -15.49 -0.49 -9.41
C LEU A 150 -16.28 -1.49 -8.58
N PRO A 151 -15.69 -2.63 -8.16
CA PRO A 151 -16.38 -3.60 -7.34
C PRO A 151 -16.61 -3.05 -5.92
N ASN A 152 -17.80 -2.47 -5.69
CA ASN A 152 -18.27 -2.05 -4.36
C ASN A 152 -17.22 -1.31 -3.52
N PRO A 153 -16.73 -0.12 -3.92
CA PRO A 153 -15.81 0.64 -3.11
C PRO A 153 -16.50 1.31 -1.92
N THR A 154 -15.72 1.60 -0.88
CA THR A 154 -16.12 2.46 0.23
C THR A 154 -14.91 3.24 0.74
N SER A 155 -15.13 4.20 1.64
CA SER A 155 -14.08 4.98 2.30
C SER A 155 -14.34 5.07 3.80
N MET A 156 -13.33 5.52 4.55
CA MET A 156 -13.48 5.81 5.98
C MET A 156 -14.61 6.81 6.19
N ARG A 157 -14.64 7.91 5.42
CA ARG A 157 -15.68 8.93 5.48
C ARG A 157 -17.10 8.39 5.27
N MET A 158 -17.29 7.52 4.28
CA MET A 158 -18.60 6.93 4.00
C MET A 158 -19.11 6.02 5.11
N VAL A 159 -18.21 5.46 5.91
CA VAL A 159 -18.53 4.53 7.01
C VAL A 159 -18.68 5.27 8.32
N SER A 160 -17.79 6.23 8.63
CA SER A 160 -17.84 6.99 9.88
C SER A 160 -18.83 8.15 9.86
N GLY A 161 -19.21 8.63 8.65
CA GLY A 161 -20.11 9.78 8.51
C GLY A 161 -19.46 11.14 8.85
N THR A 162 -18.13 11.17 8.98
CA THR A 162 -17.38 12.40 9.35
C THR A 162 -16.39 12.78 8.25
#